data_60513d605df03226f6be6ee3689e1aad
#
_entry.id   60513d605df03226f6be6ee3689e1aad
#
_cell.length_a   1.000
_cell.length_b   1.000
_cell.length_c   1.000
_cell.angle_alpha   90.00
_cell.angle_beta   90.00
_cell.angle_gamma   90.00
#
_symmetry.space_group_name_H-M   'P 1'
#
loop_
_entity.id
_entity.type
_entity.pdbx_description
1 polymer ?
#
loop_
_entity_poly.entity_id
_entity_poly.type
_entity_poly.pdbx_seq_one_letter_code
_entity_poly.pdbx_strand_id
1 'polypeptide(L)'
;MDQANRKPEFRFEANEYPLGPGLRLLEASAGTGKTFALAHLVLRLLTEGGRQISQLLVVTFTESAAAELRSRIGKRLEDALKGLESFQHQSAFNSPDPVLDQWLLQQGSNSSKRNQWICSLLEALEGLDRADITTIHGFCRRTLRRQALESGAAVDPRLDRSEERRVGKECRSRWSPYH
;
A
#
# COMPACT_ATOMS: atom_id res chain seq x y z
N MET A 1 7.38 8.40 -38.83
CA MET A 1 7.78 6.99 -38.71
C MET A 1 8.28 6.79 -37.29
N ASP A 2 7.46 6.29 -36.41
CA ASP A 2 7.88 5.46 -35.26
C ASP A 2 6.66 5.13 -34.36
N GLN A 3 5.76 4.30 -34.88
CA GLN A 3 4.65 3.76 -34.07
C GLN A 3 4.90 2.31 -33.63
N ALA A 4 6.10 1.77 -33.85
CA ALA A 4 6.36 0.33 -33.72
C ALA A 4 6.83 -0.13 -32.34
N ASN A 5 6.94 0.74 -31.33
CA ASN A 5 7.48 0.32 -30.02
C ASN A 5 6.63 0.80 -28.81
N ARG A 6 5.33 0.95 -28.97
CA ARG A 6 4.45 1.07 -27.80
C ARG A 6 4.24 -0.34 -27.26
N LYS A 7 4.88 -0.66 -26.12
CA LYS A 7 4.50 -1.83 -25.31
C LYS A 7 2.98 -1.75 -25.08
N PRO A 8 2.26 -2.89 -25.14
CA PRO A 8 0.82 -2.89 -24.88
C PRO A 8 0.57 -2.23 -23.53
N GLU A 9 -0.18 -1.16 -23.56
CA GLU A 9 -0.60 -0.41 -22.37
C GLU A 9 -1.65 -1.28 -21.66
N PHE A 10 -1.23 -2.09 -20.69
CA PHE A 10 -2.15 -2.88 -19.87
C PHE A 10 -2.92 -1.93 -18.97
N ARG A 11 -4.24 -1.89 -19.14
CA ARG A 11 -5.11 -1.20 -18.21
C ARG A 11 -5.00 -1.87 -16.83
N PHE A 12 -4.76 -1.07 -15.80
CA PHE A 12 -4.69 -1.57 -14.45
C PHE A 12 -6.07 -1.99 -13.95
N GLU A 13 -6.22 -3.29 -13.66
CA GLU A 13 -7.41 -3.86 -13.01
C GLU A 13 -6.99 -4.36 -11.62
N ALA A 14 -7.50 -3.69 -10.57
CA ALA A 14 -7.03 -3.92 -9.20
C ALA A 14 -7.28 -5.37 -8.72
N ASN A 15 -8.38 -5.99 -9.16
CA ASN A 15 -8.76 -7.35 -8.81
C ASN A 15 -7.97 -8.43 -9.55
N GLU A 16 -7.37 -8.10 -10.70
CA GLU A 16 -6.65 -9.04 -11.55
C GLU A 16 -5.13 -8.86 -11.49
N TYR A 17 -4.68 -7.78 -10.82
CA TYR A 17 -3.26 -7.48 -10.76
C TYR A 17 -2.48 -8.62 -10.10
N PRO A 18 -1.39 -9.13 -10.71
CA PRO A 18 -0.68 -10.29 -10.22
C PRO A 18 0.07 -9.98 -8.91
N LEU A 19 -0.10 -10.86 -7.91
CA LEU A 19 0.53 -10.72 -6.57
C LEU A 19 1.84 -11.50 -6.42
N GLY A 20 2.25 -12.25 -7.44
CA GLY A 20 3.48 -13.03 -7.41
C GLY A 20 4.76 -12.18 -7.34
N PRO A 21 5.94 -12.78 -7.10
CA PRO A 21 7.21 -12.08 -7.01
C PRO A 21 7.55 -11.36 -8.33
N GLY A 22 8.34 -10.30 -8.25
CA GLY A 22 8.82 -9.53 -9.39
C GLY A 22 8.68 -8.03 -9.21
N LEU A 23 9.35 -7.26 -10.07
CA LEU A 23 9.24 -5.81 -10.13
C LEU A 23 8.08 -5.44 -11.04
N ARG A 24 7.22 -4.53 -10.57
CA ARG A 24 6.09 -4.01 -11.35
C ARG A 24 6.05 -2.50 -11.23
N LEU A 25 5.87 -1.85 -12.36
CA LEU A 25 5.68 -0.40 -12.46
C LEU A 25 4.24 -0.12 -12.82
N LEU A 26 3.57 0.68 -11.99
CA LEU A 26 2.23 1.18 -12.22
C LEU A 26 2.31 2.68 -12.47
N GLU A 27 2.16 3.10 -13.72
CA GLU A 27 2.14 4.51 -14.08
C GLU A 27 0.73 5.08 -13.93
N ALA A 28 0.64 6.20 -13.25
CA ALA A 28 -0.65 6.85 -13.00
C ALA A 28 -0.47 8.36 -12.80
N SER A 29 -1.28 9.16 -13.47
CA SER A 29 -1.32 10.63 -13.30
C SER A 29 -1.84 11.06 -11.93
N ALA A 30 -1.72 12.33 -11.60
CA ALA A 30 -2.32 12.86 -10.37
C ALA A 30 -3.85 12.68 -10.40
N GLY A 31 -4.45 12.29 -9.28
CA GLY A 31 -5.91 12.10 -9.18
C GLY A 31 -6.48 10.81 -9.76
N THR A 32 -5.66 9.92 -10.35
CA THR A 32 -6.13 8.68 -10.99
C THR A 32 -6.36 7.50 -10.06
N GLY A 33 -6.38 7.71 -8.75
CA GLY A 33 -6.68 6.65 -7.78
C GLY A 33 -5.49 5.80 -7.34
N LYS A 34 -4.22 6.29 -7.46
CA LYS A 34 -3.03 5.54 -6.99
C LYS A 34 -3.14 5.02 -5.56
N THR A 35 -3.57 5.88 -4.64
CA THR A 35 -3.73 5.54 -3.22
C THR A 35 -4.81 4.48 -3.02
N PHE A 36 -5.89 4.58 -3.80
CA PHE A 36 -6.95 3.58 -3.82
C PHE A 36 -6.44 2.22 -4.32
N ALA A 37 -5.70 2.21 -5.43
CA ALA A 37 -5.10 1.00 -5.98
C ALA A 37 -4.14 0.34 -4.97
N LEU A 38 -3.28 1.13 -4.30
CA LEU A 38 -2.38 0.63 -3.28
C LEU A 38 -3.13 0.02 -2.09
N ALA A 39 -4.18 0.67 -1.58
CA ALA A 39 -4.97 0.13 -0.47
C ALA A 39 -5.65 -1.20 -0.86
N HIS A 40 -6.14 -1.31 -2.09
CA HIS A 40 -6.72 -2.55 -2.59
C HIS A 40 -5.69 -3.66 -2.81
N LEU A 41 -4.49 -3.34 -3.29
CA LEU A 41 -3.41 -4.31 -3.41
C LEU A 41 -2.94 -4.82 -2.04
N VAL A 42 -2.90 -3.96 -1.02
CA VAL A 42 -2.61 -4.38 0.36
C VAL A 42 -3.67 -5.37 0.86
N LEU A 43 -4.98 -5.08 0.67
CA LEU A 43 -6.06 -6.02 0.98
C LEU A 43 -5.81 -7.39 0.34
N ARG A 44 -5.53 -7.43 -0.96
CA ARG A 44 -5.30 -8.67 -1.69
C ARG A 44 -4.03 -9.41 -1.25
N LEU A 45 -2.96 -8.69 -0.91
CA LEU A 45 -1.74 -9.30 -0.37
C LEU A 45 -1.98 -9.97 0.99
N LEU A 46 -2.80 -9.37 1.85
CA LEU A 46 -3.15 -9.93 3.15
C LEU A 46 -4.07 -11.16 3.04
N THR A 47 -5.00 -11.14 2.10
CA THR A 47 -5.99 -12.19 1.91
C THR A 47 -5.50 -13.26 0.93
N GLU A 48 -5.48 -12.96 -0.37
CA GLU A 48 -5.10 -13.87 -1.44
C GLU A 48 -3.60 -14.23 -1.39
N GLY A 49 -2.74 -13.25 -1.06
CA GLY A 49 -1.30 -13.43 -0.96
C GLY A 49 -0.82 -14.09 0.33
N GLY A 50 -1.69 -14.20 1.35
CA GLY A 50 -1.37 -14.81 2.65
C GLY A 50 -0.23 -14.10 3.39
N ARG A 51 -0.05 -12.78 3.17
CA ARG A 51 0.98 -11.98 3.83
C ARG A 51 0.45 -11.39 5.12
N GLN A 52 1.33 -11.22 6.10
CA GLN A 52 1.02 -10.47 7.30
C GLN A 52 1.30 -8.98 7.08
N ILE A 53 0.60 -8.10 7.77
CA ILE A 53 0.81 -6.64 7.67
C ILE A 53 2.24 -6.23 8.03
N SER A 54 2.88 -6.95 8.96
CA SER A 54 4.28 -6.75 9.36
C SER A 54 5.31 -7.12 8.28
N GLN A 55 4.91 -7.85 7.25
CA GLN A 55 5.75 -8.22 6.10
C GLN A 55 5.65 -7.21 4.95
N LEU A 56 4.78 -6.21 5.07
CA LEU A 56 4.55 -5.22 4.05
C LEU A 56 5.28 -3.92 4.41
N LEU A 57 5.99 -3.37 3.43
CA LEU A 57 6.60 -2.05 3.52
C LEU A 57 5.93 -1.14 2.48
N VAL A 58 5.28 -0.08 2.94
CA VAL A 58 4.67 0.95 2.08
C VAL A 58 5.39 2.26 2.34
N VAL A 59 6.04 2.80 1.30
CA VAL A 59 6.83 4.02 1.44
C VAL A 59 6.28 5.16 0.58
N THR A 60 6.40 6.37 1.09
CA THR A 60 6.04 7.61 0.40
C THR A 60 7.02 8.72 0.73
N PHE A 61 6.83 9.91 0.17
CA PHE A 61 7.75 11.03 0.36
C PHE A 61 7.45 11.86 1.61
N THR A 62 6.19 12.04 2.00
CA THR A 62 5.80 12.93 3.10
C THR A 62 5.08 12.19 4.22
N GLU A 63 5.24 12.68 5.45
CA GLU A 63 4.54 12.12 6.63
C GLU A 63 3.01 12.24 6.49
N SER A 64 2.53 13.34 5.90
CA SER A 64 1.09 13.49 5.65
C SER A 64 0.56 12.44 4.65
N ALA A 65 1.31 12.14 3.59
CA ALA A 65 0.94 11.10 2.64
C ALA A 65 1.01 9.68 3.29
N ALA A 66 1.96 9.44 4.19
CA ALA A 66 2.03 8.18 4.93
C ALA A 66 0.83 8.01 5.87
N ALA A 67 0.43 9.08 6.57
CA ALA A 67 -0.75 9.07 7.43
C ALA A 67 -2.04 8.87 6.62
N GLU A 68 -2.18 9.54 5.47
CA GLU A 68 -3.31 9.36 4.56
C GLU A 68 -3.37 7.92 4.02
N LEU A 69 -2.24 7.36 3.58
CA LEU A 69 -2.17 5.96 3.12
C LEU A 69 -2.59 4.98 4.22
N ARG A 70 -2.10 5.17 5.46
CA ARG A 70 -2.48 4.32 6.59
C ARG A 70 -3.99 4.37 6.84
N SER A 71 -4.58 5.57 6.87
CA SER A 71 -6.02 5.75 7.04
C SER A 71 -6.83 5.08 5.92
N ARG A 72 -6.40 5.24 4.66
CA ARG A 72 -7.10 4.64 3.51
C ARG A 72 -6.96 3.12 3.46
N ILE A 73 -5.79 2.59 3.84
CA ILE A 73 -5.59 1.13 3.99
C ILE A 73 -6.51 0.61 5.10
N GLY A 74 -6.50 1.23 6.28
CA GLY A 74 -7.37 0.83 7.39
C GLY A 74 -8.84 0.78 6.98
N LYS A 75 -9.34 1.85 6.38
CA LYS A 75 -10.72 1.91 5.89
C LYS A 75 -11.02 0.79 4.87
N ARG A 76 -10.10 0.52 3.94
CA ARG A 76 -10.27 -0.56 2.95
C ARG A 76 -10.37 -1.93 3.62
N LEU A 77 -9.54 -2.20 4.63
CA LEU A 77 -9.57 -3.46 5.37
C LEU A 77 -10.86 -3.61 6.19
N GLU A 78 -11.31 -2.53 6.85
CA GLU A 78 -12.59 -2.51 7.58
C GLU A 78 -13.79 -2.76 6.67
N ASP A 79 -13.85 -2.10 5.51
CA ASP A 79 -14.94 -2.27 4.55
C ASP A 79 -14.94 -3.70 3.98
N ALA A 80 -13.77 -4.27 3.70
CA ALA A 80 -13.64 -5.65 3.26
C ALA A 80 -14.06 -6.65 4.35
N LEU A 81 -13.69 -6.42 5.61
CA LEU A 81 -14.08 -7.23 6.75
C LEU A 81 -15.61 -7.25 6.91
N LYS A 82 -16.25 -6.09 6.94
CA LYS A 82 -17.71 -5.96 7.01
C LYS A 82 -18.40 -6.69 5.85
N GLY A 83 -17.85 -6.57 4.64
CA GLY A 83 -18.34 -7.29 3.47
C GLY A 83 -18.26 -8.80 3.63
N LEU A 84 -17.12 -9.34 4.08
CA LEU A 84 -16.95 -10.79 4.30
C LEU A 84 -17.86 -11.31 5.42
N GLU A 85 -18.04 -10.55 6.50
CA GLU A 85 -18.96 -10.88 7.60
C GLU A 85 -20.42 -10.89 7.12
N SER A 86 -20.82 -9.95 6.26
CA SER A 86 -22.17 -9.93 5.68
C SER A 86 -22.50 -11.17 4.87
N PHE A 87 -21.53 -11.68 4.11
CA PHE A 87 -21.68 -12.98 3.41
C PHE A 87 -21.82 -14.14 4.40
N GLN A 88 -21.19 -14.08 5.56
CA GLN A 88 -21.32 -15.11 6.58
C GLN A 88 -22.73 -15.11 7.21
N HIS A 89 -23.30 -13.92 7.43
CA HIS A 89 -24.61 -13.74 8.05
C HIS A 89 -25.77 -13.62 7.04
N GLN A 90 -25.51 -13.80 5.75
CA GLN A 90 -26.49 -13.64 4.66
C GLN A 90 -27.20 -12.27 4.71
N SER A 91 -26.51 -11.25 5.20
CA SER A 91 -27.02 -9.89 5.28
C SER A 91 -26.62 -9.08 4.04
N ALA A 92 -27.45 -8.11 3.66
CA ALA A 92 -27.12 -7.24 2.54
C ALA A 92 -25.96 -6.30 2.91
N PHE A 93 -24.88 -6.34 2.13
CA PHE A 93 -23.79 -5.38 2.20
C PHE A 93 -23.74 -4.61 0.89
N ASN A 94 -23.87 -3.31 0.97
CA ASN A 94 -23.67 -2.41 -0.17
C ASN A 94 -22.41 -1.59 0.10
N SER A 95 -21.35 -1.89 -0.62
CA SER A 95 -20.18 -1.02 -0.64
C SER A 95 -20.41 0.13 -1.64
N PRO A 96 -19.98 1.35 -1.32
CA PRO A 96 -19.96 2.43 -2.30
C PRO A 96 -18.88 2.25 -3.38
N ASP A 97 -18.11 1.16 -3.30
CA ASP A 97 -16.95 0.90 -4.13
C ASP A 97 -17.13 -0.35 -5.00
N PRO A 98 -17.34 -0.18 -6.31
CA PRO A 98 -17.58 -1.29 -7.23
C PRO A 98 -16.40 -2.28 -7.33
N VAL A 99 -15.16 -1.83 -7.09
CA VAL A 99 -13.98 -2.72 -7.13
C VAL A 99 -14.00 -3.66 -5.93
N LEU A 100 -14.38 -3.16 -4.75
CA LEU A 100 -14.52 -3.97 -3.55
C LEU A 100 -15.71 -4.93 -3.68
N ASP A 101 -16.85 -4.47 -4.20
CA ASP A 101 -18.01 -5.33 -4.42
C ASP A 101 -17.69 -6.48 -5.37
N GLN A 102 -17.03 -6.19 -6.48
CA GLN A 102 -16.59 -7.22 -7.41
C GLN A 102 -15.66 -8.23 -6.74
N TRP A 103 -14.69 -7.76 -5.94
CA TRP A 103 -13.79 -8.62 -5.19
C TRP A 103 -14.55 -9.49 -4.19
N LEU A 104 -15.49 -8.92 -3.44
CA LEU A 104 -16.32 -9.64 -2.48
C LEU A 104 -17.18 -10.71 -3.17
N LEU A 105 -17.77 -10.42 -4.31
CA LEU A 105 -18.57 -11.37 -5.09
C LEU A 105 -17.71 -12.54 -5.61
N GLN A 106 -16.51 -12.26 -6.08
CA GLN A 106 -15.61 -13.28 -6.60
C GLN A 106 -15.05 -14.18 -5.49
N GLN A 107 -14.75 -13.61 -4.34
CA GLN A 107 -13.97 -14.25 -3.30
C GLN A 107 -14.81 -14.65 -2.07
N GLY A 108 -15.88 -13.93 -1.76
CA GLY A 108 -16.70 -14.13 -0.57
C GLY A 108 -17.51 -15.44 -0.56
N SER A 109 -17.72 -16.06 -1.71
CA SER A 109 -18.49 -17.30 -1.86
C SER A 109 -17.82 -18.53 -1.23
N ASN A 110 -16.49 -18.52 -1.09
CA ASN A 110 -15.73 -19.64 -0.52
C ASN A 110 -15.68 -19.53 1.02
N SER A 111 -16.51 -20.30 1.71
CA SER A 111 -16.63 -20.25 3.17
C SER A 111 -15.33 -20.56 3.93
N SER A 112 -14.53 -21.50 3.45
CA SER A 112 -13.26 -21.87 4.11
C SER A 112 -12.23 -20.74 4.04
N LYS A 113 -12.04 -20.16 2.85
CA LYS A 113 -11.14 -19.01 2.67
C LYS A 113 -11.63 -17.76 3.37
N ARG A 114 -12.95 -17.52 3.36
CA ARG A 114 -13.56 -16.36 4.01
C ARG A 114 -13.21 -16.28 5.50
N ASN A 115 -13.35 -17.36 6.25
CA ASN A 115 -13.01 -17.38 7.67
C ASN A 115 -11.53 -17.08 7.91
N GLN A 116 -10.64 -17.66 7.09
CA GLN A 116 -9.20 -17.37 7.15
C GLN A 116 -8.92 -15.87 6.88
N TRP A 117 -9.58 -15.28 5.88
CA TRP A 117 -9.38 -13.87 5.54
C TRP A 117 -9.95 -12.93 6.58
N ILE A 118 -11.09 -13.25 7.20
CA ILE A 118 -11.60 -12.50 8.35
C ILE A 118 -10.55 -12.45 9.47
N CYS A 119 -9.96 -13.58 9.85
CA CYS A 119 -8.88 -13.61 10.84
C CYS A 119 -7.68 -12.76 10.40
N SER A 120 -7.21 -12.93 9.16
CA SER A 120 -6.08 -12.15 8.62
C SER A 120 -6.34 -10.64 8.62
N LEU A 121 -7.57 -10.21 8.32
CA LEU A 121 -7.95 -8.79 8.31
C LEU A 121 -8.05 -8.23 9.73
N LEU A 122 -8.57 -8.99 10.70
CA LEU A 122 -8.59 -8.60 12.10
C LEU A 122 -7.17 -8.41 12.66
N GLU A 123 -6.29 -9.38 12.42
CA GLU A 123 -4.87 -9.28 12.79
C GLU A 123 -4.18 -8.08 12.13
N ALA A 124 -4.47 -7.82 10.85
CA ALA A 124 -3.91 -6.70 10.12
C ALA A 124 -4.39 -5.35 10.65
N LEU A 125 -5.67 -5.23 11.01
CA LEU A 125 -6.24 -4.02 11.61
C LEU A 125 -5.64 -3.76 12.99
N GLU A 126 -5.49 -4.78 13.84
CA GLU A 126 -4.84 -4.66 15.14
C GLU A 126 -3.36 -4.26 15.00
N GLY A 127 -2.67 -4.77 13.97
CA GLY A 127 -1.26 -4.49 13.70
C GLY A 127 -1.01 -3.19 12.91
N LEU A 128 -2.04 -2.50 12.43
CA LEU A 128 -1.91 -1.41 11.46
C LEU A 128 -1.09 -0.22 11.96
N ASP A 129 -1.19 0.11 13.24
CA ASP A 129 -0.42 1.21 13.84
C ASP A 129 1.09 0.94 13.85
N ARG A 130 1.46 -0.33 13.92
CA ARG A 130 2.85 -0.80 13.91
C ARG A 130 3.35 -1.18 12.52
N ALA A 131 2.48 -1.12 11.50
CA ALA A 131 2.82 -1.43 10.13
C ALA A 131 3.86 -0.45 9.56
N ASP A 132 4.74 -0.95 8.71
CA ASP A 132 5.76 -0.15 8.03
C ASP A 132 5.18 0.67 6.87
N ILE A 133 4.21 1.55 7.21
CA ILE A 133 3.65 2.57 6.30
C ILE A 133 4.29 3.90 6.69
N THR A 134 5.29 4.35 5.94
CA THR A 134 6.21 5.40 6.39
C THR A 134 6.83 6.16 5.23
N THR A 135 7.58 7.23 5.54
CA THR A 135 8.45 7.87 4.56
C THR A 135 9.72 7.07 4.32
N ILE A 136 10.37 7.29 3.17
CA ILE A 136 11.68 6.68 2.87
C ILE A 136 12.68 7.01 3.99
N HIS A 137 12.74 8.28 4.42
CA HIS A 137 13.61 8.71 5.53
C HIS A 137 13.26 8.04 6.86
N GLY A 138 11.96 7.93 7.18
CA GLY A 138 11.47 7.25 8.38
C GLY A 138 11.85 5.77 8.40
N PHE A 139 11.76 5.09 7.26
CA PHE A 139 12.19 3.72 7.10
C PHE A 139 13.71 3.57 7.30
N CYS A 140 14.52 4.37 6.60
CA CYS A 140 15.98 4.33 6.73
C CYS A 140 16.43 4.57 8.18
N ARG A 141 15.86 5.59 8.85
CA ARG A 141 16.17 5.89 10.25
C ARG A 141 15.84 4.72 11.18
N ARG A 142 14.68 4.08 10.98
CA ARG A 142 14.27 2.93 11.79
C ARG A 142 15.19 1.74 11.59
N THR A 143 15.57 1.46 10.35
CA THR A 143 16.48 0.37 9.99
C THR A 143 17.87 0.61 10.60
N LEU A 144 18.42 1.83 10.48
CA LEU A 144 19.69 2.19 11.09
C LEU A 144 19.67 2.07 12.62
N ARG A 145 18.58 2.45 13.28
CA ARG A 145 18.42 2.27 14.73
C ARG A 145 18.37 0.79 15.14
N ARG A 146 17.65 -0.04 14.38
CA ARG A 146 17.58 -1.49 14.65
C ARG A 146 18.93 -2.18 14.46
N GLN A 147 19.72 -1.71 13.50
CA GLN A 147 21.03 -2.27 13.15
C GLN A 147 22.20 -1.39 13.59
N ALA A 148 22.01 -0.56 14.61
CA ALA A 148 23.01 0.42 15.05
C ALA A 148 24.35 -0.22 15.41
N LEU A 149 24.34 -1.39 16.04
CA LEU A 149 25.56 -2.12 16.41
C LEU A 149 26.31 -2.66 15.19
N GLU A 150 25.59 -3.11 14.17
CA GLU A 150 26.19 -3.68 12.95
C GLU A 150 26.64 -2.59 11.98
N SER A 151 25.88 -1.50 11.89
CA SER A 151 26.15 -0.39 10.96
C SER A 151 27.15 0.63 11.49
N GLY A 152 27.50 0.60 12.78
CA GLY A 152 28.31 1.64 13.44
C GLY A 152 27.60 3.01 13.52
N ALA A 153 26.29 3.05 13.22
CA ALA A 153 25.50 4.28 13.26
C ALA A 153 25.21 4.69 14.70
N ALA A 154 25.11 6.02 14.95
CA ALA A 154 24.67 6.51 16.24
C ALA A 154 23.24 6.01 16.56
N VAL A 155 23.01 5.58 17.81
CA VAL A 155 21.71 5.03 18.25
C VAL A 155 20.58 6.05 18.11
N ASP A 156 20.89 7.34 18.15
CA ASP A 156 19.94 8.43 17.92
C ASP A 156 20.52 9.50 16.99
N PRO A 157 20.53 9.26 15.67
CA PRO A 157 20.97 10.25 14.72
C PRO A 157 19.98 11.42 14.76
N ARG A 158 20.43 12.59 15.21
CA ARG A 158 19.65 13.82 15.12
C ARG A 158 19.54 14.20 13.64
N LEU A 159 18.30 14.22 13.12
CA LEU A 159 18.03 14.74 11.79
C LEU A 159 18.26 16.25 11.79
N ASP A 160 19.24 16.71 11.03
CA ASP A 160 19.37 18.13 10.72
C ASP A 160 18.29 18.51 9.71
N ARG A 161 17.20 19.10 10.21
CA ARG A 161 16.07 19.58 9.39
C ARG A 161 16.50 20.60 8.32
N SER A 162 17.69 21.16 8.45
CA SER A 162 18.23 22.10 7.46
C SER A 162 18.67 21.41 6.17
N GLU A 163 19.09 20.15 6.24
CA GLU A 163 19.49 19.35 5.06
C GLU A 163 18.28 18.82 4.27
N GLU A 164 17.20 18.41 4.94
CA GLU A 164 15.96 18.04 4.25
C GLU A 164 15.43 19.17 3.33
N ARG A 165 15.62 20.41 3.77
CA ARG A 165 15.21 21.60 3.01
C ARG A 165 16.12 21.86 1.80
N ARG A 166 17.39 21.47 1.86
CA ARG A 166 18.35 21.58 0.74
C ARG A 166 18.12 20.49 -0.31
N VAL A 167 18.02 19.23 0.13
CA VAL A 167 17.76 18.10 -0.77
C VAL A 167 16.43 18.24 -1.51
N GLY A 168 15.37 18.73 -0.85
CA GLY A 168 14.09 19.02 -1.49
C GLY A 168 14.15 20.12 -2.53
N LYS A 169 15.07 21.10 -2.39
CA LYS A 169 15.29 22.18 -3.38
C LYS A 169 16.12 21.70 -4.57
N GLU A 170 17.12 20.89 -4.35
CA GLU A 170 17.98 20.33 -5.40
C GLU A 170 17.23 19.32 -6.29
N CYS A 171 16.35 18.50 -5.73
CA CYS A 171 15.47 17.66 -6.51
C CYS A 171 14.49 18.46 -7.39
N ARG A 172 13.97 19.60 -6.91
CA ARG A 172 13.07 20.45 -7.69
C ARG A 172 13.78 21.15 -8.85
N SER A 173 15.04 21.57 -8.68
CA SER A 173 15.80 22.27 -9.73
C SER A 173 16.29 21.35 -10.85
N ARG A 174 16.47 20.04 -10.55
CA ARG A 174 16.95 19.05 -11.52
C ARG A 174 15.85 18.50 -12.45
N TRP A 175 14.58 18.73 -12.11
CA TRP A 175 13.42 18.23 -12.89
C TRP A 175 12.65 19.35 -13.60
N SER A 176 13.26 20.50 -13.80
CA SER A 176 12.69 21.54 -14.66
C SER A 176 12.95 21.16 -16.13
N PRO A 177 11.91 20.93 -16.94
CA PRO A 177 12.07 20.52 -18.34
C PRO A 177 12.43 21.67 -19.29
N TYR A 178 12.84 22.84 -18.78
CA TYR A 178 13.20 24.00 -19.57
C TYR A 178 14.60 24.51 -19.18
N HIS A 179 15.60 23.95 -19.80
CA HIS A 179 16.84 24.61 -20.20
C HIS A 179 17.26 24.07 -21.55
#